data_07dd5aab9948bafc9fe78b285aac236e
#
_entry.id   07dd5aab9948bafc9fe78b285aac236e
#
_cell.length_a   1.000
_cell.length_b   1.000
_cell.length_c   1.000
_cell.angle_alpha   90.00
_cell.angle_beta   90.00
_cell.angle_gamma   90.00
#
_symmetry.space_group_name_H-M   'P 1'
#
loop_
_entity.id
_entity.type
_entity.pdbx_description
1 polymer ?
#
loop_
_entity_poly.entity_id
_entity_poly.type
_entity_poly.pdbx_seq_one_letter_code
_entity_poly.pdbx_strand_id
1 'polypeptide(L)'
;MPLNPEAVGAVGDERTISWTSKDALLYAVGIGAGQADLQFSTENTNATPQAVYPTFAVVAGSGSASGGRSSLSQIGSFNAALLVHGSQAVTLHRPIPVEATATARDRVAAMYDKGKAAVVVVENEVTLDDGSPLYTTRSAMFIRGEGGWGGDRGPSGPQNEPPADTAPDHEVTLQTSPDQAFVYRLSGDRNPLHTDPSFAAMGGFDRPILHGLCTYGFTGRALLAALADNDVTRFHHIEG
;
A
#
# COMPACT_ATOMS: atom_id res chain seq x y z
N MET A 1 -9.70 22.14 12.92
CA MET A 1 -8.39 22.55 13.45
C MET A 1 -7.36 22.11 12.41
N PRO A 2 -6.33 22.89 12.12
CA PRO A 2 -5.27 22.47 11.22
C PRO A 2 -4.63 21.17 11.71
N LEU A 3 -3.73 20.61 10.92
CA LEU A 3 -2.96 19.44 11.35
C LEU A 3 -2.23 19.72 12.67
N ASN A 4 -2.09 18.67 13.48
CA ASN A 4 -1.40 18.72 14.78
C ASN A 4 -0.02 18.06 14.66
N PRO A 5 1.09 18.80 14.49
CA PRO A 5 2.44 18.24 14.40
C PRO A 5 2.89 17.48 15.67
N GLU A 6 2.28 17.78 16.81
CA GLU A 6 2.54 17.10 18.09
C GLU A 6 2.04 15.63 18.10
N ALA A 7 1.28 15.24 17.08
CA ALA A 7 0.81 13.88 16.91
C ALA A 7 1.93 12.89 16.46
N VAL A 8 3.14 13.37 16.16
CA VAL A 8 4.27 12.47 15.90
C VAL A 8 4.51 11.58 17.13
N GLY A 9 4.58 10.28 16.91
CA GLY A 9 4.66 9.27 17.96
C GLY A 9 3.29 8.80 18.48
N ALA A 10 2.18 9.45 18.10
CA ALA A 10 0.86 8.98 18.47
C ALA A 10 0.61 7.57 17.91
N VAL A 11 0.09 6.71 18.76
CA VAL A 11 -0.17 5.30 18.45
C VAL A 11 -1.68 5.09 18.39
N GLY A 12 -2.12 4.35 17.39
CA GLY A 12 -3.50 3.88 17.28
C GLY A 12 -3.78 2.71 18.23
N ASP A 13 -5.06 2.41 18.35
CA ASP A 13 -5.48 1.23 19.09
C ASP A 13 -5.16 -0.05 18.31
N GLU A 14 -5.07 -1.17 19.00
CA GLU A 14 -5.00 -2.47 18.36
C GLU A 14 -6.31 -2.77 17.63
N ARG A 15 -6.21 -3.30 16.43
CA ARG A 15 -7.33 -3.66 15.57
C ARG A 15 -7.17 -5.09 15.09
N THR A 16 -8.22 -5.88 15.20
CA THR A 16 -8.24 -7.20 14.59
C THR A 16 -8.52 -7.05 13.09
N ILE A 17 -7.70 -7.67 12.28
CA ILE A 17 -7.87 -7.77 10.83
C ILE A 17 -7.90 -9.24 10.42
N SER A 18 -8.59 -9.56 9.33
CA SER A 18 -8.59 -10.92 8.78
C SER A 18 -8.70 -10.88 7.27
N TRP A 19 -8.21 -11.92 6.64
CA TRP A 19 -8.34 -12.16 5.20
C TRP A 19 -8.46 -13.65 4.92
N THR A 20 -8.99 -13.94 3.76
CA THR A 20 -9.22 -15.29 3.27
C THR A 20 -8.41 -15.55 1.98
N SER A 21 -8.34 -16.80 1.55
CA SER A 21 -7.82 -17.18 0.24
C SER A 21 -8.42 -16.32 -0.88
N LYS A 22 -9.74 -16.09 -0.84
CA LYS A 22 -10.44 -15.27 -1.84
C LYS A 22 -9.91 -13.83 -1.91
N ASP A 23 -9.58 -13.22 -0.77
CA ASP A 23 -9.07 -11.84 -0.73
C ASP A 23 -7.68 -11.76 -1.37
N ALA A 24 -6.82 -12.75 -1.11
CA ALA A 24 -5.51 -12.86 -1.72
C ALA A 24 -5.59 -13.08 -3.24
N LEU A 25 -6.49 -13.95 -3.70
CA LEU A 25 -6.75 -14.18 -5.14
C LEU A 25 -7.31 -12.94 -5.83
N LEU A 26 -8.25 -12.24 -5.19
CA LEU A 26 -8.84 -11.00 -5.72
C LEU A 26 -7.77 -9.92 -5.89
N TYR A 27 -6.88 -9.77 -4.91
CA TYR A 27 -5.75 -8.86 -5.02
C TYR A 27 -4.82 -9.23 -6.17
N ALA A 28 -4.47 -10.51 -6.28
CA ALA A 28 -3.59 -11.00 -7.35
C ALA A 28 -4.15 -10.67 -8.74
N VAL A 29 -5.44 -10.94 -8.97
CA VAL A 29 -6.12 -10.56 -10.22
C VAL A 29 -6.18 -9.04 -10.37
N GLY A 30 -6.40 -8.32 -9.26
CA GLY A 30 -6.40 -6.85 -9.22
C GLY A 30 -5.08 -6.21 -9.66
N ILE A 31 -3.95 -6.90 -9.52
CA ILE A 31 -2.63 -6.48 -9.98
C ILE A 31 -2.18 -7.25 -11.25
N GLY A 32 -3.13 -7.79 -12.00
CA GLY A 32 -2.93 -8.38 -13.31
C GLY A 32 -2.35 -9.80 -13.31
N ALA A 33 -2.38 -10.53 -12.20
CA ALA A 33 -2.06 -11.95 -12.20
C ALA A 33 -3.12 -12.75 -12.98
N GLY A 34 -2.70 -13.79 -13.65
CA GLY A 34 -3.58 -14.62 -14.47
C GLY A 34 -3.00 -15.99 -14.76
N GLN A 35 -3.18 -16.49 -15.97
CA GLN A 35 -2.77 -17.83 -16.38
C GLN A 35 -1.28 -18.13 -16.20
N ALA A 36 -0.43 -17.11 -16.25
CA ALA A 36 1.02 -17.27 -16.04
C ALA A 36 1.41 -17.35 -14.55
N ASP A 37 0.49 -17.05 -13.63
CA ASP A 37 0.76 -16.88 -12.20
C ASP A 37 -0.15 -17.77 -11.35
N LEU A 38 -0.33 -19.06 -11.74
CA LEU A 38 -1.33 -19.94 -11.13
C LEU A 38 -1.21 -20.10 -9.62
N GLN A 39 0.00 -20.08 -9.08
CA GLN A 39 0.21 -20.10 -7.63
C GLN A 39 -0.37 -18.91 -6.88
N PHE A 40 -0.61 -17.77 -7.56
CA PHE A 40 -1.18 -16.57 -6.97
C PHE A 40 -2.63 -16.33 -7.39
N SER A 41 -3.06 -16.95 -8.49
CA SER A 41 -4.37 -16.71 -9.11
C SER A 41 -5.36 -17.87 -8.97
N THR A 42 -4.93 -18.99 -8.37
CA THR A 42 -5.81 -20.16 -8.11
C THR A 42 -5.46 -20.80 -6.76
N GLU A 43 -6.45 -21.44 -6.14
CA GLU A 43 -6.31 -22.21 -4.89
C GLU A 43 -6.29 -23.71 -5.10
N ASN A 44 -6.57 -24.19 -6.32
CA ASN A 44 -6.83 -25.61 -6.60
C ASN A 44 -6.07 -26.14 -7.83
N THR A 45 -5.03 -25.47 -8.27
CA THR A 45 -4.17 -25.95 -9.35
C THR A 45 -3.37 -27.17 -8.89
N ASN A 46 -3.38 -28.24 -9.67
CA ASN A 46 -2.68 -29.49 -9.32
C ASN A 46 -1.17 -29.25 -9.11
N ALA A 47 -0.64 -29.76 -8.01
CA ALA A 47 0.76 -29.64 -7.59
C ALA A 47 1.29 -28.19 -7.46
N THR A 48 0.38 -27.21 -7.35
CA THR A 48 0.74 -25.80 -7.23
C THR A 48 -0.01 -25.20 -6.02
N PRO A 49 0.56 -25.23 -4.82
CA PRO A 49 -0.08 -24.62 -3.66
C PRO A 49 -0.23 -23.10 -3.85
N GLN A 50 -1.33 -22.56 -3.36
CA GLN A 50 -1.57 -21.12 -3.39
C GLN A 50 -0.49 -20.39 -2.58
N ALA A 51 0.02 -19.29 -3.13
CA ALA A 51 0.89 -18.32 -2.47
C ALA A 51 0.23 -16.93 -2.48
N VAL A 52 0.73 -16.03 -1.67
CA VAL A 52 0.23 -14.66 -1.56
C VAL A 52 1.32 -13.67 -2.00
N TYR A 53 0.97 -12.74 -2.87
CA TYR A 53 1.91 -11.69 -3.24
C TYR A 53 2.31 -10.84 -2.02
N PRO A 54 3.60 -10.58 -1.83
CA PRO A 54 4.11 -9.76 -0.73
C PRO A 54 3.42 -8.39 -0.59
N THR A 55 3.11 -7.77 -1.71
CA THR A 55 2.44 -6.47 -1.77
C THR A 55 0.96 -6.52 -1.36
N PHE A 56 0.37 -7.70 -1.16
CA PHE A 56 -0.96 -7.85 -0.54
C PHE A 56 -1.04 -7.20 0.85
N ALA A 57 0.10 -7.08 1.55
CA ALA A 57 0.18 -6.41 2.85
C ALA A 57 -0.45 -5.01 2.87
N VAL A 58 -0.50 -4.30 1.72
CA VAL A 58 -1.07 -2.94 1.65
C VAL A 58 -2.60 -2.90 1.71
N VAL A 59 -3.26 -4.04 1.46
CA VAL A 59 -4.73 -4.17 1.49
C VAL A 59 -5.22 -5.28 2.43
N ALA A 60 -4.32 -6.06 3.02
CA ALA A 60 -4.68 -7.15 3.91
C ALA A 60 -5.58 -6.66 5.05
N GLY A 61 -6.73 -7.30 5.22
CA GLY A 61 -7.72 -6.91 6.22
C GLY A 61 -8.55 -5.68 5.87
N SER A 62 -8.42 -5.11 4.68
CA SER A 62 -9.29 -4.03 4.23
C SER A 62 -10.75 -4.47 4.21
N GLY A 63 -11.59 -3.76 4.97
CA GLY A 63 -13.00 -4.10 5.12
C GLY A 63 -13.33 -5.11 6.23
N SER A 64 -12.34 -5.78 6.84
CA SER A 64 -12.52 -6.68 7.98
C SER A 64 -12.06 -6.06 9.31
N ALA A 65 -11.30 -4.96 9.27
CA ALA A 65 -10.76 -4.32 10.46
C ALA A 65 -11.86 -3.96 11.45
N SER A 66 -11.75 -4.48 12.67
CA SER A 66 -12.65 -4.21 13.78
C SER A 66 -11.90 -3.74 15.02
N GLY A 67 -12.55 -2.93 15.83
CA GLY A 67 -11.95 -2.32 17.02
C GLY A 67 -11.27 -0.99 16.70
N GLY A 68 -10.85 -0.30 17.70
CA GLY A 68 -9.95 0.82 17.84
C GLY A 68 -9.93 1.95 16.80
N ARG A 69 -9.25 3.00 17.16
CA ARG A 69 -9.02 4.17 16.31
C ARG A 69 -7.62 4.10 15.69
N SER A 70 -7.51 4.49 14.42
CA SER A 70 -6.20 4.72 13.80
C SER A 70 -5.50 5.94 14.41
N SER A 71 -4.18 5.90 14.45
CA SER A 71 -3.33 7.04 14.84
C SER A 71 -3.62 8.28 14.01
N LEU A 72 -4.08 8.14 12.77
CA LEU A 72 -4.53 9.23 11.92
C LEU A 72 -5.65 10.08 12.52
N SER A 73 -6.47 9.52 13.41
CA SER A 73 -7.51 10.31 14.10
C SER A 73 -6.93 11.39 15.03
N GLN A 74 -5.63 11.35 15.32
CA GLN A 74 -4.94 12.25 16.23
C GLN A 74 -4.18 13.38 15.53
N ILE A 75 -4.02 13.30 14.19
CA ILE A 75 -3.28 14.32 13.43
C ILE A 75 -4.05 15.62 13.18
N GLY A 76 -5.28 15.75 13.65
CA GLY A 76 -6.17 16.89 13.40
C GLY A 76 -7.16 16.64 12.28
N SER A 77 -7.67 17.70 11.66
CA SER A 77 -8.63 17.61 10.57
C SER A 77 -8.08 18.26 9.29
N PHE A 78 -8.35 17.63 8.18
CA PHE A 78 -7.94 18.08 6.85
C PHE A 78 -8.99 17.68 5.80
N ASN A 79 -8.92 18.29 4.63
CA ASN A 79 -9.79 17.89 3.52
C ASN A 79 -9.26 16.61 2.87
N ALA A 80 -9.96 15.50 3.06
CA ALA A 80 -9.58 14.19 2.52
C ALA A 80 -9.46 14.16 0.97
N ALA A 81 -10.17 15.05 0.26
CA ALA A 81 -10.05 15.17 -1.20
C ALA A 81 -8.68 15.73 -1.66
N LEU A 82 -7.92 16.34 -0.74
CA LEU A 82 -6.58 16.89 -1.00
C LEU A 82 -5.45 15.94 -0.59
N LEU A 83 -5.80 14.77 -0.06
CA LEU A 83 -4.84 13.73 0.31
C LEU A 83 -4.50 12.87 -0.90
N VAL A 84 -3.20 12.71 -1.15
CA VAL A 84 -2.66 11.78 -2.16
C VAL A 84 -1.68 10.83 -1.48
N HIS A 85 -1.69 9.57 -1.89
CA HIS A 85 -0.66 8.62 -1.48
C HIS A 85 0.67 9.02 -2.12
N GLY A 86 1.70 9.23 -1.32
CA GLY A 86 3.00 9.73 -1.78
C GLY A 86 4.03 8.63 -1.97
N SER A 87 4.15 7.72 -0.99
CA SER A 87 5.03 6.54 -1.07
C SER A 87 4.51 5.41 -0.21
N GLN A 88 4.96 4.20 -0.52
CA GLN A 88 4.62 2.99 0.21
C GLN A 88 5.85 2.11 0.38
N ALA A 89 6.08 1.62 1.60
CA ALA A 89 7.02 0.55 1.87
C ALA A 89 6.31 -0.64 2.51
N VAL A 90 6.78 -1.84 2.20
CA VAL A 90 6.39 -3.11 2.84
C VAL A 90 7.65 -3.86 3.24
N THR A 91 7.75 -4.25 4.50
CA THR A 91 8.77 -5.15 5.01
C THR A 91 8.08 -6.41 5.52
N LEU A 92 8.38 -7.56 4.92
CA LEU A 92 7.90 -8.85 5.40
C LEU A 92 8.87 -9.44 6.42
N HIS A 93 8.33 -9.95 7.52
CA HIS A 93 9.07 -10.74 8.51
C HIS A 93 8.96 -12.24 8.22
N ARG A 94 7.96 -12.63 7.43
CA ARG A 94 7.69 -13.97 6.89
C ARG A 94 6.71 -13.88 5.70
N PRO A 95 6.58 -14.92 4.87
CA PRO A 95 5.54 -14.97 3.84
C PRO A 95 4.15 -14.79 4.44
N ILE A 96 3.28 -14.06 3.74
CA ILE A 96 1.90 -13.83 4.17
C ILE A 96 1.12 -15.13 4.00
N PRO A 97 0.44 -15.63 5.05
CA PRO A 97 -0.44 -16.79 4.95
C PRO A 97 -1.60 -16.55 3.98
N VAL A 98 -2.06 -17.62 3.34
CA VAL A 98 -3.22 -17.58 2.42
C VAL A 98 -4.47 -17.03 3.09
N GLU A 99 -4.67 -17.36 4.36
CA GLU A 99 -5.72 -16.85 5.22
C GLU A 99 -5.19 -16.67 6.64
N ALA A 100 -5.63 -15.65 7.35
CA ALA A 100 -5.28 -15.43 8.74
C ALA A 100 -6.24 -14.45 9.42
N THR A 101 -6.23 -14.50 10.74
CA THR A 101 -6.59 -13.39 11.63
C THR A 101 -5.31 -12.84 12.26
N ALA A 102 -5.22 -11.54 12.38
CA ALA A 102 -4.01 -10.86 12.85
C ALA A 102 -4.37 -9.58 13.61
N THR A 103 -3.43 -9.07 14.38
CA THR A 103 -3.53 -7.78 15.07
C THR A 103 -2.71 -6.74 14.33
N ALA A 104 -3.33 -5.61 13.99
CA ALA A 104 -2.71 -4.46 13.36
C ALA A 104 -2.67 -3.28 14.33
N ARG A 105 -1.55 -2.56 14.38
CA ARG A 105 -1.37 -1.35 15.17
C ARG A 105 -0.56 -0.33 14.40
N ASP A 106 -1.10 0.87 14.25
CA ASP A 106 -0.45 1.93 13.50
C ASP A 106 0.07 3.05 14.42
N ARG A 107 1.08 3.79 13.95
CA ARG A 107 1.62 4.98 14.60
C ARG A 107 1.93 6.07 13.59
N VAL A 108 1.82 7.32 14.01
CA VAL A 108 2.34 8.46 13.25
C VAL A 108 3.86 8.48 13.40
N ALA A 109 4.58 8.02 12.38
CA ALA A 109 6.03 7.91 12.43
C ALA A 109 6.74 9.26 12.20
N ALA A 110 6.16 10.13 11.36
CA ALA A 110 6.69 11.46 11.11
C ALA A 110 5.60 12.40 10.53
N MET A 111 5.81 13.69 10.68
CA MET A 111 5.06 14.73 9.98
C MET A 111 6.05 15.79 9.47
N TYR A 112 6.00 16.09 8.17
CA TYR A 112 6.90 17.04 7.52
C TYR A 112 6.15 18.22 6.94
N ASP A 113 6.68 19.43 7.19
CA ASP A 113 6.17 20.69 6.63
C ASP A 113 6.81 20.97 5.27
N LYS A 114 6.06 20.80 4.20
CA LYS A 114 6.50 21.14 2.83
C LYS A 114 6.11 22.59 2.42
N GLY A 115 5.74 23.42 3.37
CA GLY A 115 5.32 24.81 3.15
C GLY A 115 3.87 24.93 2.72
N LYS A 116 3.52 24.49 1.51
CA LYS A 116 2.14 24.49 0.98
C LYS A 116 1.41 23.16 1.17
N ALA A 117 2.07 22.17 1.75
CA ALA A 117 1.52 20.83 1.98
C ALA A 117 2.16 20.23 3.22
N ALA A 118 1.54 19.18 3.74
CA ALA A 118 2.11 18.30 4.75
C ALA A 118 2.43 16.94 4.18
N VAL A 119 3.44 16.27 4.72
CA VAL A 119 3.63 14.83 4.54
C VAL A 119 3.43 14.17 5.90
N VAL A 120 2.47 13.27 6.00
CA VAL A 120 2.23 12.46 7.20
C VAL A 120 2.67 11.02 6.91
N VAL A 121 3.60 10.52 7.69
CA VAL A 121 4.10 9.15 7.57
C VAL A 121 3.47 8.28 8.66
N VAL A 122 2.78 7.24 8.24
CA VAL A 122 2.18 6.25 9.14
C VAL A 122 2.87 4.91 8.93
N GLU A 123 3.24 4.29 10.03
CA GLU A 123 3.76 2.94 10.07
C GLU A 123 2.71 2.04 10.72
N ASN A 124 2.47 0.88 10.13
CA ASN A 124 1.53 -0.09 10.65
C ASN A 124 2.24 -1.44 10.82
N GLU A 125 2.24 -1.95 12.03
CA GLU A 125 2.80 -3.25 12.39
C GLU A 125 1.67 -4.28 12.48
N VAL A 126 1.89 -5.45 11.89
CA VAL A 126 0.93 -6.55 11.91
C VAL A 126 1.59 -7.79 12.49
N THR A 127 0.92 -8.38 13.48
CA THR A 127 1.33 -9.59 14.17
C THR A 127 0.25 -10.67 14.08
N LEU A 128 0.68 -11.93 13.98
CA LEU A 128 -0.24 -13.07 14.04
C LEU A 128 -0.74 -13.30 15.46
N ASP A 129 -1.75 -14.17 15.63
CA ASP A 129 -2.37 -14.47 16.93
C ASP A 129 -1.38 -15.05 17.95
N ASP A 130 -0.28 -15.66 17.50
CA ASP A 130 0.80 -16.15 18.36
C ASP A 130 1.77 -15.04 18.81
N GLY A 131 1.49 -13.78 18.44
CA GLY A 131 2.33 -12.62 18.73
C GLY A 131 3.55 -12.47 17.82
N SER A 132 3.74 -13.35 16.86
CA SER A 132 4.87 -13.27 15.95
C SER A 132 4.68 -12.18 14.89
N PRO A 133 5.72 -11.38 14.57
CA PRO A 133 5.62 -10.33 13.56
C PRO A 133 5.41 -10.94 12.18
N LEU A 134 4.47 -10.37 11.43
CA LEU A 134 4.14 -10.78 10.07
C LEU A 134 4.71 -9.80 9.05
N TYR A 135 4.32 -8.55 9.11
CA TYR A 135 4.85 -7.49 8.25
C TYR A 135 4.70 -6.11 8.87
N THR A 136 5.49 -5.18 8.36
CA THR A 136 5.38 -3.75 8.62
C THR A 136 5.11 -3.01 7.32
N THR A 137 4.14 -2.10 7.30
CA THR A 137 3.94 -1.17 6.19
C THR A 137 4.26 0.24 6.62
N ARG A 138 4.78 1.06 5.70
CA ARG A 138 5.03 2.48 5.91
C ARG A 138 4.47 3.27 4.74
N SER A 139 3.52 4.15 5.02
CA SER A 139 2.81 4.95 4.01
C SER A 139 3.09 6.43 4.26
N ALA A 140 3.48 7.16 3.22
CA ALA A 140 3.57 8.62 3.28
C ALA A 140 2.36 9.21 2.53
N MET A 141 1.61 10.04 3.22
CA MET A 141 0.45 10.75 2.69
C MET A 141 0.81 12.20 2.48
N PHE A 142 0.62 12.70 1.26
CA PHE A 142 0.81 14.09 0.91
C PHE A 142 -0.54 14.81 0.97
N ILE A 143 -0.66 15.81 1.86
CA ILE A 143 -1.91 16.55 2.10
C ILE A 143 -1.72 17.99 1.63
N ARG A 144 -2.32 18.33 0.51
CA ARG A 144 -2.23 19.66 -0.09
C ARG A 144 -2.94 20.70 0.79
N GLY A 145 -2.35 21.88 0.90
CA GLY A 145 -2.93 22.99 1.67
C GLY A 145 -2.65 22.92 3.18
N GLU A 146 -2.08 21.84 3.66
CA GLU A 146 -1.87 21.59 5.09
C GLU A 146 -0.38 21.70 5.47
N GLY A 147 0.23 22.84 5.27
CA GLY A 147 1.63 23.09 5.62
C GLY A 147 1.80 24.50 6.23
N GLY A 148 3.04 24.91 6.45
CA GLY A 148 3.38 26.26 6.89
C GLY A 148 3.43 26.45 8.40
N TRP A 149 3.54 25.38 9.19
CA TRP A 149 3.74 25.49 10.64
C TRP A 149 5.21 25.69 11.06
N GLY A 150 6.17 25.66 10.10
CA GLY A 150 7.59 25.88 10.37
C GLY A 150 8.33 24.66 10.92
N GLY A 151 7.78 23.45 10.73
CA GLY A 151 8.38 22.20 11.18
C GLY A 151 9.48 21.68 10.24
N ASP A 152 9.98 20.50 10.55
CA ASP A 152 10.95 19.78 9.72
C ASP A 152 10.38 19.56 8.31
N ARG A 153 11.20 19.83 7.30
CA ARG A 153 10.81 19.64 5.90
C ARG A 153 10.94 18.18 5.44
N GLY A 154 11.62 17.34 6.21
CA GLY A 154 11.89 15.95 5.86
C GLY A 154 12.76 15.77 4.61
N PRO A 155 12.91 14.53 4.15
CA PRO A 155 13.71 14.20 2.98
C PRO A 155 13.27 14.97 1.73
N SER A 156 14.22 15.32 0.86
CA SER A 156 13.99 16.02 -0.39
C SER A 156 14.74 15.33 -1.52
N GLY A 157 14.11 15.22 -2.69
CA GLY A 157 14.67 14.59 -3.87
C GLY A 157 14.58 13.06 -3.87
N PRO A 158 14.91 12.45 -5.01
CA PRO A 158 14.96 10.99 -5.12
C PRO A 158 16.03 10.43 -4.19
N GLN A 159 15.70 9.34 -3.51
CA GLN A 159 16.61 8.70 -2.54
C GLN A 159 17.49 7.63 -3.20
N ASN A 160 17.05 7.06 -4.34
CA ASN A 160 17.69 5.96 -5.03
C ASN A 160 17.62 6.18 -6.55
N GLU A 161 18.31 7.18 -7.07
CA GLU A 161 18.44 7.32 -8.53
C GLU A 161 19.35 6.23 -9.08
N PRO A 162 18.94 5.54 -10.17
CA PRO A 162 19.84 4.61 -10.85
C PRO A 162 21.04 5.39 -11.40
N PRO A 163 22.21 4.77 -11.52
CA PRO A 163 23.38 5.40 -12.14
C PRO A 163 23.04 5.87 -13.57
N ALA A 164 23.43 7.10 -13.89
CA ALA A 164 23.33 7.59 -15.26
C ALA A 164 24.17 6.70 -16.19
N ASP A 165 23.68 6.45 -17.39
CA ASP A 165 24.35 5.67 -18.44
C ASP A 165 24.53 4.16 -18.15
N THR A 166 23.82 3.60 -17.18
CA THR A 166 23.83 2.16 -16.92
C THR A 166 22.54 1.54 -17.46
N ALA A 167 22.64 0.51 -18.31
CA ALA A 167 21.49 -0.26 -18.77
C ALA A 167 20.87 -1.02 -17.58
N PRO A 168 19.54 -1.17 -17.53
CA PRO A 168 18.90 -1.97 -16.49
C PRO A 168 19.27 -3.47 -16.63
N ASP A 169 19.42 -4.16 -15.51
CA ASP A 169 19.65 -5.62 -15.53
C ASP A 169 18.41 -6.39 -15.99
N HIS A 170 17.22 -5.85 -15.73
CA HIS A 170 15.93 -6.42 -16.10
C HIS A 170 15.00 -5.34 -16.63
N GLU A 171 14.26 -5.66 -17.66
CA GLU A 171 13.17 -4.84 -18.19
C GLU A 171 11.92 -5.70 -18.31
N VAL A 172 10.84 -5.30 -17.63
CA VAL A 172 9.57 -6.00 -17.64
C VAL A 172 8.45 -5.05 -18.02
N THR A 173 7.69 -5.39 -19.04
CA THR A 173 6.51 -4.65 -19.45
C THR A 173 5.26 -5.42 -19.12
N LEU A 174 4.38 -4.83 -18.34
CA LEU A 174 3.07 -5.39 -17.97
C LEU A 174 1.97 -4.43 -18.46
N GLN A 175 0.99 -4.99 -19.19
CA GLN A 175 -0.14 -4.22 -19.68
C GLN A 175 -1.26 -4.18 -18.64
N THR A 176 -1.71 -3.00 -18.24
CA THR A 176 -2.91 -2.82 -17.42
C THR A 176 -4.17 -2.92 -18.28
N SER A 177 -5.25 -3.48 -17.73
CA SER A 177 -6.57 -3.46 -18.35
C SER A 177 -7.19 -2.05 -18.29
N PRO A 178 -8.01 -1.65 -19.28
CA PRO A 178 -8.85 -0.46 -19.16
C PRO A 178 -9.73 -0.44 -17.91
N ASP A 179 -10.15 -1.62 -17.45
CA ASP A 179 -10.99 -1.81 -16.27
C ASP A 179 -10.20 -2.13 -14.99
N GLN A 180 -8.87 -1.98 -15.00
CA GLN A 180 -8.01 -2.37 -13.89
C GLN A 180 -8.42 -1.74 -12.55
N ALA A 181 -8.78 -0.47 -12.56
CA ALA A 181 -9.23 0.23 -11.35
C ALA A 181 -10.53 -0.36 -10.76
N PHE A 182 -11.44 -0.86 -11.63
CA PHE A 182 -12.70 -1.47 -11.19
C PHE A 182 -12.49 -2.83 -10.54
N VAL A 183 -11.47 -3.58 -10.96
CA VAL A 183 -11.09 -4.84 -10.32
C VAL A 183 -10.31 -4.56 -9.03
N TYR A 184 -9.26 -3.73 -9.09
CA TYR A 184 -8.39 -3.46 -7.95
C TYR A 184 -9.13 -2.89 -6.74
N ARG A 185 -10.09 -1.95 -6.96
CA ARG A 185 -10.88 -1.35 -5.88
C ARG A 185 -11.63 -2.36 -5.01
N LEU A 186 -11.88 -3.56 -5.52
CA LEU A 186 -12.55 -4.63 -4.76
C LEU A 186 -11.67 -5.17 -3.63
N SER A 187 -10.36 -4.95 -3.69
CA SER A 187 -9.42 -5.27 -2.61
C SER A 187 -9.44 -4.28 -1.43
N GLY A 188 -10.30 -3.22 -1.48
CA GLY A 188 -10.54 -2.34 -0.33
C GLY A 188 -10.52 -0.84 -0.63
N ASP A 189 -9.72 -0.38 -1.57
CA ASP A 189 -9.65 1.06 -1.89
C ASP A 189 -10.82 1.48 -2.81
N ARG A 190 -11.87 2.00 -2.20
CA ARG A 190 -13.11 2.44 -2.85
C ARG A 190 -13.13 3.94 -3.20
N ASN A 191 -11.98 4.64 -3.13
CA ASN A 191 -11.90 6.06 -3.43
C ASN A 191 -12.45 6.35 -4.84
N PRO A 192 -13.49 7.22 -4.97
CA PRO A 192 -14.10 7.53 -6.26
C PRO A 192 -13.17 8.24 -7.25
N LEU A 193 -12.03 8.76 -6.82
CA LEU A 193 -10.97 9.30 -7.68
C LEU A 193 -10.58 8.34 -8.82
N HIS A 194 -10.72 7.05 -8.57
CA HIS A 194 -10.27 5.99 -9.48
C HIS A 194 -11.39 5.47 -10.41
N THR A 195 -12.62 5.95 -10.23
CA THR A 195 -13.79 5.40 -10.98
C THR A 195 -14.82 6.45 -11.40
N ASP A 196 -14.90 7.58 -10.71
CA ASP A 196 -15.90 8.62 -10.97
C ASP A 196 -15.26 9.83 -11.68
N PRO A 197 -15.64 10.11 -12.94
CA PRO A 197 -15.09 11.26 -13.69
C PRO A 197 -15.34 12.61 -13.01
N SER A 198 -16.48 12.78 -12.33
CA SER A 198 -16.81 14.04 -11.67
C SER A 198 -15.93 14.28 -10.44
N PHE A 199 -15.66 13.22 -9.69
CA PHE A 199 -14.74 13.27 -8.56
C PHE A 199 -13.28 13.48 -8.99
N ALA A 200 -12.84 12.82 -10.07
CA ALA A 200 -11.53 13.01 -10.66
C ALA A 200 -11.31 14.48 -11.10
N ALA A 201 -12.32 15.07 -11.74
CA ALA A 201 -12.27 16.48 -12.15
C ALA A 201 -12.13 17.44 -10.94
N MET A 202 -12.81 17.18 -9.82
CA MET A 202 -12.61 17.96 -8.57
C MET A 202 -11.18 17.84 -8.03
N GLY A 203 -10.52 16.71 -8.25
CA GLY A 203 -9.11 16.50 -7.93
C GLY A 203 -8.11 17.11 -8.93
N GLY A 204 -8.60 17.73 -10.02
CA GLY A 204 -7.78 18.33 -11.07
C GLY A 204 -7.28 17.33 -12.12
N PHE A 205 -7.95 16.18 -12.28
CA PHE A 205 -7.63 15.17 -13.28
C PHE A 205 -8.67 15.16 -14.41
N ASP A 206 -8.21 15.01 -15.65
CA ASP A 206 -9.09 14.96 -16.84
C ASP A 206 -9.96 13.69 -16.89
N ARG A 207 -9.56 12.65 -16.19
CA ARG A 207 -10.24 11.35 -16.08
C ARG A 207 -9.84 10.63 -14.79
N PRO A 208 -10.61 9.62 -14.35
CA PRO A 208 -10.17 8.74 -13.27
C PRO A 208 -8.79 8.15 -13.53
N ILE A 209 -7.96 8.13 -12.50
CA ILE A 209 -6.58 7.59 -12.56
C ILE A 209 -6.53 6.21 -11.92
N LEU A 210 -5.59 5.38 -12.32
CA LEU A 210 -5.34 4.10 -11.66
C LEU A 210 -4.84 4.33 -10.23
N HIS A 211 -5.19 3.45 -9.30
CA HIS A 211 -4.68 3.47 -7.94
C HIS A 211 -3.13 3.37 -7.94
N GLY A 212 -2.46 4.23 -7.20
CA GLY A 212 -1.01 4.16 -7.03
C GLY A 212 -0.57 2.81 -6.46
N LEU A 213 -1.31 2.30 -5.48
CA LEU A 213 -1.03 0.97 -4.88
C LEU A 213 -1.29 -0.20 -5.84
N CYS A 214 -2.13 -0.03 -6.86
CA CYS A 214 -2.25 -1.01 -7.94
C CYS A 214 -0.94 -1.06 -8.76
N THR A 215 -0.40 0.09 -9.17
CA THR A 215 0.89 0.18 -9.86
C THR A 215 2.01 -0.40 -9.00
N TYR A 216 2.04 -0.10 -7.72
CA TYR A 216 2.96 -0.69 -6.74
C TYR A 216 2.85 -2.22 -6.71
N GLY A 217 1.63 -2.77 -6.75
CA GLY A 217 1.38 -4.21 -6.82
C GLY A 217 1.91 -4.84 -8.11
N PHE A 218 1.68 -4.20 -9.27
CA PHE A 218 2.26 -4.62 -10.56
C PHE A 218 3.79 -4.63 -10.50
N THR A 219 4.39 -3.60 -9.92
CA THR A 219 5.85 -3.50 -9.73
C THR A 219 6.36 -4.63 -8.85
N GLY A 220 5.72 -4.89 -7.69
CA GLY A 220 6.08 -5.99 -6.80
C GLY A 220 5.98 -7.36 -7.46
N ARG A 221 4.96 -7.57 -8.30
CA ARG A 221 4.81 -8.80 -9.10
C ARG A 221 5.95 -8.95 -10.11
N ALA A 222 6.30 -7.88 -10.85
CA ALA A 222 7.39 -7.91 -11.81
C ALA A 222 8.75 -8.20 -11.15
N LEU A 223 9.02 -7.55 -10.01
CA LEU A 223 10.26 -7.75 -9.25
C LEU A 223 10.36 -9.16 -8.67
N LEU A 224 9.26 -9.69 -8.10
CA LEU A 224 9.24 -11.04 -7.56
C LEU A 224 9.53 -12.08 -8.64
N ALA A 225 8.95 -11.91 -9.83
CA ALA A 225 9.20 -12.81 -10.95
C ALA A 225 10.66 -12.69 -11.46
N ALA A 226 11.15 -11.47 -11.69
CA ALA A 226 12.46 -11.25 -12.30
C ALA A 226 13.64 -11.56 -11.38
N LEU A 227 13.51 -11.32 -10.07
CA LEU A 227 14.60 -11.39 -9.11
C LEU A 227 14.54 -12.59 -8.17
N ALA A 228 13.37 -13.21 -8.02
CA ALA A 228 13.13 -14.25 -7.03
C ALA A 228 12.43 -15.49 -7.59
N ASP A 229 12.26 -15.62 -8.91
CA ASP A 229 11.59 -16.76 -9.55
C ASP A 229 10.19 -17.06 -8.98
N ASN A 230 9.45 -16.01 -8.58
CA ASN A 230 8.17 -16.10 -7.87
C ASN A 230 8.22 -16.81 -6.50
N ASP A 231 9.39 -16.96 -5.91
CA ASP A 231 9.56 -17.49 -4.55
C ASP A 231 9.34 -16.37 -3.51
N VAL A 232 8.18 -16.37 -2.87
CA VAL A 232 7.80 -15.38 -1.85
C VAL A 232 8.69 -15.42 -0.60
N THR A 233 9.42 -16.51 -0.37
CA THR A 233 10.33 -16.62 0.79
C THR A 233 11.60 -15.81 0.62
N ARG A 234 11.93 -15.42 -0.62
CA ARG A 234 13.07 -14.58 -0.98
C ARG A 234 12.75 -13.09 -0.94
N PHE A 235 11.50 -12.73 -0.72
CA PHE A 235 11.08 -11.34 -0.62
C PHE A 235 11.22 -10.83 0.81
N HIS A 236 11.85 -9.68 0.99
CA HIS A 236 11.99 -9.05 2.30
C HIS A 236 11.40 -7.64 2.33
N HIS A 237 11.73 -6.79 1.36
CA HIS A 237 11.35 -5.38 1.37
C HIS A 237 11.11 -4.84 -0.03
N ILE A 238 10.18 -3.91 -0.14
CA ILE A 238 9.96 -3.06 -1.32
C ILE A 238 9.52 -1.67 -0.86
N GLU A 239 10.04 -0.62 -1.51
CA GLU A 239 9.66 0.77 -1.31
C GLU A 239 9.51 1.48 -2.66
N GLY A 240 8.49 2.33 -2.81
CA GLY A 240 8.23 3.11 -4.02
C GLY A 240 7.21 4.22 -3.81
#